data_b0db7010a407b1285b0d5b98f8b74487
#
_entry.id   b0db7010a407b1285b0d5b98f8b74487
#
_cell.length_a   1.000
_cell.length_b   1.000
_cell.length_c   1.000
_cell.angle_alpha   90.00
_cell.angle_beta   90.00
_cell.angle_gamma   90.00
#
_symmetry.space_group_name_H-M   'P 1'
#
loop_
_entity.id
_entity.type
_entity.pdbx_description
1 polymer ?
#
loop_
_entity_poly.entity_id
_entity_poly.type
_entity_poly.pdbx_seq_one_letter_code
_entity_poly.pdbx_strand_id
1 'polypeptide(L)'
;MARHTLLTLLFSLLALAAYSQPRGVYDHAQHEMGDVLWKLSNITTFTLTNAGDAPLLIRDVRTDCGCTNVDYPQTAIAPGESANLTVSFDAQQLGHFTKYIGVYTNEREQPDYLTITGCVVTELGNAIENFPFQVDDIYLSTDQVEFDDVHRGDTPQKVIMVLNGSKRNYEPTLMHLPKYLTAEASPTLLRPGRVGKITLTLNTRELHDMGLTQTDVYVARYKGDRVNKDHQIGISATLLPEFTMSERELSVAPVAVCDTLLDLSAQAGKKKMKGEVAISNTGQSPLSITALQVYNPGITVSISKQHILPGETVPLKVTINANSKYFKGRRRILLITNDPRRAKIAIDVRAERG
;
A
#
# COMPACT_ATOMS: atom_id res chain seq x y z
N MET A 1 13.19 -48.17 41.30
CA MET A 1 12.11 -47.46 40.66
C MET A 1 12.40 -45.98 40.33
N ALA A 2 13.16 -45.24 41.14
CA ALA A 2 13.48 -43.80 40.92
C ALA A 2 14.39 -43.49 39.71
N ARG A 3 15.22 -44.45 39.25
CA ARG A 3 16.12 -44.24 38.12
C ARG A 3 15.45 -44.30 36.72
N HIS A 4 14.39 -45.06 36.61
CA HIS A 4 13.64 -45.20 35.35
C HIS A 4 12.66 -44.06 35.13
N THR A 5 12.12 -43.46 36.20
CA THR A 5 11.23 -42.29 36.12
C THR A 5 12.00 -41.03 35.77
N LEU A 6 13.30 -40.89 36.16
CA LEU A 6 14.13 -39.73 35.81
C LEU A 6 14.53 -39.76 34.31
N LEU A 7 14.75 -40.97 33.74
CA LEU A 7 15.13 -41.15 32.35
C LEU A 7 13.95 -40.87 31.41
N THR A 8 12.72 -41.25 31.79
CA THR A 8 11.49 -40.96 31.04
C THR A 8 11.11 -39.51 31.07
N LEU A 9 11.37 -38.80 32.19
CA LEU A 9 11.16 -37.34 32.25
C LEU A 9 12.17 -36.56 31.38
N LEU A 10 13.43 -37.02 31.28
CA LEU A 10 14.46 -36.42 30.44
C LEU A 10 14.15 -36.63 28.93
N PHE A 11 13.55 -37.78 28.56
CA PHE A 11 13.19 -38.07 27.17
C PHE A 11 11.92 -37.32 26.73
N SER A 12 10.99 -37.00 27.64
CA SER A 12 9.81 -36.19 27.35
C SER A 12 10.13 -34.68 27.23
N LEU A 13 11.22 -34.20 27.84
CA LEU A 13 11.66 -32.82 27.67
C LEU A 13 12.40 -32.56 26.33
N LEU A 14 12.97 -33.61 25.71
CA LEU A 14 13.63 -33.49 24.40
C LEU A 14 12.64 -33.50 23.21
N ALA A 15 11.40 -33.87 23.42
CA ALA A 15 10.38 -33.98 22.33
C ALA A 15 9.67 -32.65 21.99
N LEU A 16 9.99 -31.55 22.67
CA LEU A 16 9.40 -30.22 22.48
C LEU A 16 10.39 -29.20 21.86
N ALA A 17 11.42 -29.66 21.16
CA ALA A 17 12.10 -28.79 20.21
C ALA A 17 11.16 -28.59 19.02
N ALA A 18 10.21 -27.70 19.14
CA ALA A 18 9.50 -27.16 17.98
C ALA A 18 10.57 -26.57 17.07
N TYR A 19 10.88 -27.23 15.95
CA TYR A 19 11.75 -26.66 14.94
C TYR A 19 11.05 -25.44 14.37
N SER A 20 11.46 -24.30 14.87
CA SER A 20 11.07 -23.01 14.30
C SER A 20 11.55 -22.97 12.85
N GLN A 21 10.62 -22.81 11.90
CA GLN A 21 10.92 -22.82 10.48
C GLN A 21 10.35 -21.59 9.80
N PRO A 22 11.13 -20.94 8.93
CA PRO A 22 10.60 -19.91 8.06
C PRO A 22 9.64 -20.53 7.05
N ARG A 23 8.60 -19.80 6.65
CA ARG A 23 7.65 -20.22 5.61
C ARG A 23 7.22 -19.02 4.79
N GLY A 24 7.62 -19.00 3.53
CA GLY A 24 7.22 -17.97 2.57
C GLY A 24 5.84 -18.26 1.95
N VAL A 25 4.98 -17.24 1.90
CA VAL A 25 3.71 -17.26 1.18
C VAL A 25 3.61 -16.01 0.33
N TYR A 26 3.42 -16.18 -0.98
CA TYR A 26 3.23 -15.07 -1.91
C TYR A 26 1.74 -14.74 -2.03
N ASP A 27 1.42 -13.45 -2.19
CA ASP A 27 0.07 -12.98 -2.52
C ASP A 27 -0.43 -13.56 -3.85
N HIS A 28 0.47 -13.69 -4.83
CA HIS A 28 0.25 -14.39 -6.10
C HIS A 28 1.61 -14.87 -6.66
N ALA A 29 1.60 -15.94 -7.46
CA ALA A 29 2.81 -16.48 -8.09
C ALA A 29 2.94 -16.10 -9.58
N GLN A 30 1.86 -15.58 -10.18
CA GLN A 30 1.81 -15.21 -11.59
C GLN A 30 1.18 -13.84 -11.74
N HIS A 31 1.78 -13.01 -12.61
CA HIS A 31 1.27 -11.69 -12.94
C HIS A 31 1.23 -11.50 -14.46
N GLU A 32 0.05 -11.18 -14.98
CA GLU A 32 -0.13 -10.85 -16.38
C GLU A 32 -0.03 -9.33 -16.56
N MET A 33 1.01 -8.89 -17.27
CA MET A 33 1.29 -7.49 -17.53
C MET A 33 0.45 -6.93 -18.69
N GLY A 34 -0.29 -7.80 -19.42
CA GLY A 34 -1.01 -7.42 -20.63
C GLY A 34 -0.09 -6.94 -21.75
N ASP A 35 -0.57 -5.98 -22.55
CA ASP A 35 0.24 -5.34 -23.57
C ASP A 35 1.20 -4.32 -22.94
N VAL A 36 2.48 -4.51 -23.14
CA VAL A 36 3.54 -3.60 -22.70
C VAL A 36 4.22 -2.97 -23.89
N LEU A 37 4.56 -1.70 -23.78
CA LEU A 37 5.19 -0.99 -24.91
C LEU A 37 6.66 -1.34 -25.06
N TRP A 38 7.05 -1.52 -26.29
CA TRP A 38 8.44 -1.76 -26.69
C TRP A 38 9.37 -0.64 -26.22
N LYS A 39 10.53 -1.05 -25.67
CA LYS A 39 11.55 -0.17 -25.09
C LYS A 39 11.09 0.63 -23.87
N LEU A 40 10.00 0.23 -23.21
CA LEU A 40 9.66 0.74 -21.90
C LEU A 40 9.93 -0.30 -20.82
N SER A 41 10.37 0.18 -19.68
CA SER A 41 10.47 -0.62 -18.48
C SER A 41 9.11 -0.66 -17.80
N ASN A 42 8.64 -1.85 -17.50
CA ASN A 42 7.37 -2.11 -16.80
C ASN A 42 7.66 -2.68 -15.43
N ILE A 43 6.87 -2.28 -14.44
CA ILE A 43 7.11 -2.64 -13.03
C ILE A 43 5.88 -3.36 -12.51
N THR A 44 6.10 -4.47 -11.79
CA THR A 44 5.10 -5.14 -10.95
C THR A 44 5.71 -5.50 -9.60
N THR A 45 4.86 -5.83 -8.64
CA THR A 45 5.30 -6.15 -7.28
C THR A 45 4.61 -7.43 -6.82
N PHE A 46 5.39 -8.32 -6.23
CA PHE A 46 4.92 -9.50 -5.51
C PHE A 46 5.15 -9.27 -4.02
N THR A 47 4.20 -9.66 -3.19
CA THR A 47 4.33 -9.56 -1.74
C THR A 47 4.63 -10.94 -1.15
N LEU A 48 5.77 -11.06 -0.46
CA LEU A 48 6.17 -12.26 0.27
C LEU A 48 5.90 -12.05 1.76
N THR A 49 5.04 -12.89 2.33
CA THR A 49 4.73 -12.91 3.76
C THR A 49 5.42 -14.09 4.44
N ASN A 50 6.07 -13.86 5.56
CA ASN A 50 6.59 -14.92 6.39
C ASN A 50 5.47 -15.51 7.28
N ALA A 51 4.87 -16.60 6.85
CA ALA A 51 3.84 -17.34 7.59
C ALA A 51 4.42 -18.39 8.55
N GLY A 52 5.76 -18.43 8.71
CA GLY A 52 6.46 -19.31 9.64
C GLY A 52 6.69 -18.67 11.01
N ASP A 53 7.41 -19.35 11.85
CA ASP A 53 7.76 -18.94 13.22
C ASP A 53 9.27 -18.64 13.41
N ALA A 54 10.06 -18.71 12.31
CA ALA A 54 11.45 -18.28 12.23
C ALA A 54 11.64 -17.15 11.19
N PRO A 55 12.68 -16.30 11.29
CA PRO A 55 12.97 -15.29 10.31
C PRO A 55 13.19 -15.86 8.90
N LEU A 56 12.50 -15.32 7.91
CA LEU A 56 12.60 -15.70 6.50
C LEU A 56 13.59 -14.76 5.80
N LEU A 57 14.63 -15.32 5.20
CA LEU A 57 15.65 -14.57 4.47
C LEU A 57 15.62 -14.94 2.99
N ILE A 58 15.53 -13.95 2.12
CA ILE A 58 15.77 -14.13 0.69
C ILE A 58 17.29 -14.15 0.48
N ARG A 59 17.83 -15.29 0.05
CA ARG A 59 19.27 -15.50 -0.14
C ARG A 59 19.76 -15.01 -1.49
N ASP A 60 18.91 -15.22 -2.53
CA ASP A 60 19.24 -14.88 -3.90
C ASP A 60 17.96 -14.79 -4.74
N VAL A 61 17.98 -13.98 -5.79
CA VAL A 61 16.91 -13.93 -6.79
C VAL A 61 17.55 -14.02 -8.17
N ARG A 62 17.11 -14.99 -8.97
CA ARG A 62 17.62 -15.22 -10.33
C ARG A 62 16.52 -15.06 -11.36
N THR A 63 16.84 -14.38 -12.44
CA THR A 63 15.96 -14.17 -13.58
C THR A 63 16.51 -14.89 -14.81
N ASP A 64 15.64 -15.27 -15.73
CA ASP A 64 16.00 -15.98 -16.96
C ASP A 64 16.60 -15.09 -18.04
N CYS A 65 16.61 -13.76 -17.86
CA CYS A 65 17.27 -12.81 -18.76
C CYS A 65 17.73 -11.55 -18.04
N GLY A 66 18.71 -10.84 -18.62
CA GLY A 66 19.11 -9.52 -18.16
C GLY A 66 18.06 -8.41 -18.41
N CYS A 67 16.94 -8.75 -19.06
CA CYS A 67 15.83 -7.85 -19.30
C CYS A 67 14.85 -7.79 -18.11
N THR A 68 15.03 -8.61 -17.08
CA THR A 68 14.23 -8.63 -15.86
C THR A 68 15.15 -8.40 -14.68
N ASN A 69 14.84 -7.39 -13.88
CA ASN A 69 15.56 -7.07 -12.63
C ASN A 69 14.59 -7.08 -11.45
N VAL A 70 15.08 -7.49 -10.29
CA VAL A 70 14.26 -7.60 -9.08
C VAL A 70 14.95 -6.88 -7.95
N ASP A 71 14.22 -5.93 -7.35
CA ASP A 71 14.59 -5.28 -6.10
C ASP A 71 13.86 -5.99 -4.96
N TYR A 72 14.61 -6.42 -3.93
CA TYR A 72 14.08 -7.18 -2.81
C TYR A 72 14.86 -6.88 -1.51
N PRO A 73 14.23 -7.06 -0.33
CA PRO A 73 14.87 -6.77 0.94
C PRO A 73 16.06 -7.69 1.20
N GLN A 74 17.17 -7.10 1.65
CA GLN A 74 18.37 -7.82 2.06
C GLN A 74 18.33 -8.22 3.55
N THR A 75 17.33 -7.77 4.29
CA THR A 75 17.08 -8.10 5.70
C THR A 75 16.10 -9.24 5.82
N ALA A 76 16.17 -10.00 6.90
CA ALA A 76 15.23 -11.07 7.19
C ALA A 76 13.83 -10.50 7.49
N ILE A 77 12.80 -11.18 6.98
CA ILE A 77 11.39 -10.89 7.22
C ILE A 77 10.99 -11.60 8.51
N ALA A 78 10.55 -10.87 9.51
CA ALA A 78 10.14 -11.46 10.78
C ALA A 78 8.85 -12.30 10.65
N PRO A 79 8.59 -13.25 11.57
CA PRO A 79 7.33 -13.99 11.59
C PRO A 79 6.10 -13.07 11.54
N GLY A 80 5.20 -13.34 10.59
CA GLY A 80 3.99 -12.54 10.36
C GLY A 80 4.18 -11.26 9.55
N GLU A 81 5.41 -10.87 9.24
CA GLU A 81 5.69 -9.68 8.42
C GLU A 81 5.71 -10.00 6.92
N SER A 82 5.57 -8.97 6.11
CA SER A 82 5.59 -9.05 4.65
C SER A 82 6.63 -8.12 4.06
N ALA A 83 7.16 -8.50 2.91
CA ALA A 83 8.09 -7.69 2.15
C ALA A 83 7.75 -7.71 0.66
N ASN A 84 8.07 -6.64 -0.05
CA ASN A 84 7.82 -6.50 -1.47
C ASN A 84 9.04 -6.90 -2.29
N LEU A 85 8.80 -7.68 -3.35
CA LEU A 85 9.73 -7.92 -4.43
C LEU A 85 9.26 -7.11 -5.64
N THR A 86 10.00 -6.08 -5.99
CA THR A 86 9.67 -5.20 -7.12
C THR A 86 10.39 -5.69 -8.36
N VAL A 87 9.61 -6.19 -9.32
CA VAL A 87 10.11 -6.71 -10.59
C VAL A 87 10.02 -5.64 -11.66
N SER A 88 11.13 -5.30 -12.29
CA SER A 88 11.18 -4.44 -13.47
C SER A 88 11.55 -5.25 -14.71
N PHE A 89 10.69 -5.17 -15.72
CA PHE A 89 10.87 -5.82 -17.01
C PHE A 89 11.13 -4.79 -18.10
N ASP A 90 12.27 -4.91 -18.79
CA ASP A 90 12.64 -4.07 -19.93
C ASP A 90 12.21 -4.74 -21.24
N ALA A 91 11.18 -4.19 -21.87
CA ALA A 91 10.51 -4.75 -23.04
C ALA A 91 11.30 -4.54 -24.34
N GLN A 92 12.44 -5.22 -24.52
CA GLN A 92 13.34 -5.03 -25.67
C GLN A 92 12.93 -5.82 -26.93
N GLN A 93 12.13 -6.88 -26.79
CA GLN A 93 11.72 -7.74 -27.90
C GLN A 93 10.20 -7.71 -28.07
N LEU A 94 9.72 -7.54 -29.30
CA LEU A 94 8.30 -7.57 -29.64
C LEU A 94 7.72 -8.97 -29.54
N GLY A 95 6.43 -9.05 -29.19
CA GLY A 95 5.67 -10.29 -29.11
C GLY A 95 5.45 -10.78 -27.68
N HIS A 96 4.85 -11.96 -27.57
CA HIS A 96 4.54 -12.56 -26.27
C HIS A 96 5.80 -12.91 -25.49
N PHE A 97 5.75 -12.69 -24.20
CA PHE A 97 6.83 -13.09 -23.29
C PHE A 97 6.28 -13.83 -22.08
N THR A 98 7.12 -14.71 -21.57
CA THR A 98 7.00 -15.33 -20.25
C THR A 98 8.36 -15.25 -19.59
N LYS A 99 8.45 -14.69 -18.39
CA LYS A 99 9.70 -14.56 -17.63
C LYS A 99 9.53 -15.23 -16.27
N TYR A 100 10.54 -15.99 -15.90
CA TYR A 100 10.59 -16.71 -14.64
C TYR A 100 11.59 -16.03 -13.70
N ILE A 101 11.18 -15.91 -12.45
CA ILE A 101 11.97 -15.33 -11.36
C ILE A 101 12.07 -16.38 -10.28
N GLY A 102 13.26 -16.94 -10.09
CA GLY A 102 13.53 -17.91 -9.03
C GLY A 102 13.96 -17.21 -7.75
N VAL A 103 13.16 -17.30 -6.72
CA VAL A 103 13.42 -16.73 -5.40
C VAL A 103 13.94 -17.81 -4.46
N TYR A 104 15.20 -17.68 -4.02
CA TYR A 104 15.87 -18.60 -3.11
C TYR A 104 15.78 -18.07 -1.68
N THR A 105 15.15 -18.82 -0.80
CA THR A 105 15.02 -18.45 0.61
C THR A 105 15.76 -19.42 1.52
N ASN A 106 15.78 -19.13 2.83
CA ASN A 106 16.28 -20.08 3.84
C ASN A 106 15.22 -21.13 4.25
N GLU A 107 14.02 -21.14 3.67
CA GLU A 107 13.00 -22.15 3.91
C GLU A 107 13.40 -23.51 3.33
N ARG A 108 13.93 -23.51 2.09
CA ARG A 108 14.32 -24.71 1.36
C ARG A 108 15.42 -24.40 0.33
N GLU A 109 16.04 -25.45 -0.20
CA GLU A 109 17.08 -25.31 -1.23
C GLU A 109 16.51 -24.97 -2.61
N GLN A 110 15.31 -25.46 -2.92
CA GLN A 110 14.61 -25.22 -4.18
C GLN A 110 14.04 -23.79 -4.21
N PRO A 111 14.16 -23.07 -5.33
CA PRO A 111 13.55 -21.74 -5.43
C PRO A 111 12.03 -21.81 -5.58
N ASP A 112 11.35 -20.77 -5.13
CA ASP A 112 10.00 -20.45 -5.56
C ASP A 112 10.06 -19.74 -6.90
N TYR A 113 9.18 -20.10 -7.84
CA TYR A 113 9.12 -19.45 -9.12
C TYR A 113 7.93 -18.48 -9.19
N LEU A 114 8.25 -17.21 -9.40
CA LEU A 114 7.28 -16.20 -9.79
C LEU A 114 7.34 -16.04 -11.32
N THR A 115 6.21 -15.73 -11.93
CA THR A 115 6.10 -15.63 -13.39
C THR A 115 5.44 -14.32 -13.78
N ILE A 116 6.03 -13.61 -14.75
CA ILE A 116 5.37 -12.50 -15.43
C ILE A 116 5.14 -12.88 -16.90
N THR A 117 3.97 -12.52 -17.41
CA THR A 117 3.57 -12.77 -18.80
C THR A 117 3.02 -11.50 -19.43
N GLY A 118 3.00 -11.44 -20.76
CA GLY A 118 2.42 -10.33 -21.50
C GLY A 118 2.77 -10.36 -22.97
N CYS A 119 2.48 -9.26 -23.66
CA CYS A 119 2.84 -9.06 -25.05
C CYS A 119 3.51 -7.70 -25.24
N VAL A 120 4.73 -7.70 -25.79
CA VAL A 120 5.41 -6.45 -26.14
C VAL A 120 4.92 -5.97 -27.51
N VAL A 121 4.34 -4.79 -27.55
CA VAL A 121 3.73 -4.19 -28.74
C VAL A 121 4.37 -2.84 -29.07
N THR A 122 4.36 -2.46 -30.33
CA THR A 122 4.86 -1.14 -30.78
C THR A 122 3.89 -0.01 -30.47
N GLU A 123 2.60 -0.32 -30.41
CA GLU A 123 1.51 0.59 -30.13
C GLU A 123 0.49 -0.18 -29.29
N LEU A 124 -0.05 0.45 -28.25
CA LEU A 124 -1.17 -0.14 -27.52
C LEU A 124 -2.43 0.01 -28.39
N GLY A 125 -2.93 -1.10 -28.91
CA GLY A 125 -4.25 -1.13 -29.57
C GLY A 125 -5.28 -0.69 -28.55
N ASN A 126 -6.17 0.21 -28.72
CA ASN A 126 -7.08 0.79 -27.73
C ASN A 126 -6.36 1.40 -26.51
N ALA A 127 -5.21 2.05 -26.75
CA ALA A 127 -4.42 2.69 -25.69
C ALA A 127 -5.25 3.57 -24.74
N ILE A 128 -6.29 4.22 -25.26
CA ILE A 128 -7.17 5.11 -24.49
C ILE A 128 -7.94 4.37 -23.39
N GLU A 129 -8.31 3.10 -23.59
CA GLU A 129 -9.06 2.32 -22.59
C GLU A 129 -8.23 2.05 -21.32
N ASN A 130 -6.91 1.95 -21.45
CA ASN A 130 -5.98 1.77 -20.34
C ASN A 130 -5.61 3.10 -19.65
N PHE A 131 -6.09 4.23 -20.18
CA PHE A 131 -5.82 5.57 -19.66
C PHE A 131 -7.15 6.31 -19.41
N PRO A 132 -7.85 5.96 -18.33
CA PRO A 132 -9.20 6.46 -18.06
C PRO A 132 -9.27 7.95 -17.72
N PHE A 133 -8.14 8.58 -17.43
CA PHE A 133 -8.07 9.98 -17.07
C PHE A 133 -7.45 10.80 -18.20
N GLN A 134 -8.11 11.87 -18.57
CA GLN A 134 -7.72 12.71 -19.68
C GLN A 134 -7.61 14.16 -19.26
N VAL A 135 -6.49 14.77 -19.64
CA VAL A 135 -6.23 16.21 -19.51
C VAL A 135 -5.92 16.72 -20.91
N ASP A 136 -6.91 17.31 -21.59
CA ASP A 136 -6.88 17.63 -23.02
C ASP A 136 -6.44 16.41 -23.87
N ASP A 137 -5.30 16.48 -24.55
CA ASP A 137 -4.73 15.40 -25.35
C ASP A 137 -3.73 14.52 -24.58
N ILE A 138 -3.61 14.68 -23.27
CA ILE A 138 -2.75 13.86 -22.40
C ILE A 138 -3.63 12.89 -21.62
N TYR A 139 -3.28 11.62 -21.66
CA TYR A 139 -4.02 10.56 -21.00
C TYR A 139 -3.17 9.92 -19.90
N LEU A 140 -3.80 9.61 -18.75
CA LEU A 140 -3.14 9.09 -17.56
C LEU A 140 -3.75 7.77 -17.13
N SER A 141 -2.94 6.86 -16.60
CA SER A 141 -3.43 5.60 -16.05
C SER A 141 -4.24 5.76 -14.76
N THR A 142 -4.02 6.85 -14.03
CA THR A 142 -4.72 7.16 -12.77
C THR A 142 -4.70 8.65 -12.47
N ASP A 143 -5.72 9.13 -11.78
CA ASP A 143 -5.78 10.46 -11.14
C ASP A 143 -5.62 10.38 -9.62
N GLN A 144 -5.36 9.17 -9.08
CA GLN A 144 -5.17 8.94 -7.66
C GLN A 144 -3.92 8.08 -7.43
N VAL A 145 -3.03 8.54 -6.58
CA VAL A 145 -1.83 7.81 -6.16
C VAL A 145 -1.85 7.65 -4.66
N GLU A 146 -1.95 6.42 -4.21
CA GLU A 146 -1.91 6.07 -2.80
C GLU A 146 -0.57 5.42 -2.48
N PHE A 147 0.24 6.11 -1.68
CA PHE A 147 1.34 5.49 -0.97
C PHE A 147 0.74 4.85 0.26
N ASP A 148 0.69 3.53 0.27
CA ASP A 148 0.12 2.75 1.37
C ASP A 148 0.79 3.09 2.71
N ASP A 149 0.74 2.22 3.67
CA ASP A 149 1.36 2.40 4.97
C ASP A 149 2.87 2.55 4.82
N VAL A 150 3.39 3.67 5.33
CA VAL A 150 4.81 4.01 5.27
C VAL A 150 5.33 4.36 6.65
N HIS A 151 6.63 4.13 6.87
CA HIS A 151 7.32 4.51 8.08
C HIS A 151 8.28 5.67 7.84
N ARG A 152 8.71 6.32 8.90
CA ARG A 152 9.62 7.47 8.79
C ARG A 152 11.01 7.01 8.31
N GLY A 153 11.43 7.53 7.19
CA GLY A 153 12.69 7.16 6.54
C GLY A 153 12.49 6.39 5.23
N ASP A 154 11.28 5.86 4.99
CA ASP A 154 10.95 5.20 3.73
C ASP A 154 10.96 6.18 2.55
N THR A 155 11.29 5.65 1.38
CA THR A 155 11.26 6.40 0.11
C THR A 155 10.52 5.60 -0.98
N PRO A 156 9.24 5.25 -0.76
CA PRO A 156 8.48 4.45 -1.71
C PRO A 156 8.23 5.21 -3.02
N GLN A 157 8.08 4.43 -4.09
CA GLN A 157 7.81 4.96 -5.42
C GLN A 157 6.47 4.45 -5.95
N LYS A 158 5.77 5.32 -6.68
CA LYS A 158 4.56 4.97 -7.47
C LYS A 158 4.71 5.52 -8.87
N VAL A 159 4.08 4.85 -9.83
CA VAL A 159 4.21 5.17 -11.25
C VAL A 159 2.84 5.56 -11.81
N ILE A 160 2.83 6.66 -12.56
CA ILE A 160 1.71 7.07 -13.40
C ILE A 160 2.14 6.89 -14.85
N MET A 161 1.43 6.06 -15.60
CA MET A 161 1.64 5.95 -17.04
C MET A 161 0.98 7.12 -17.74
N VAL A 162 1.65 7.66 -18.77
CA VAL A 162 1.21 8.86 -19.49
C VAL A 162 1.27 8.59 -20.98
N LEU A 163 0.14 8.74 -21.68
CA LEU A 163 0.04 8.68 -23.13
C LEU A 163 -0.03 10.10 -23.70
N ASN A 164 0.85 10.43 -24.62
CA ASN A 164 0.77 11.65 -25.41
C ASN A 164 -0.16 11.44 -26.64
N GLY A 165 -1.41 11.79 -26.52
CA GLY A 165 -2.38 11.77 -27.65
C GLY A 165 -2.31 13.00 -28.53
N SER A 166 -1.47 14.00 -28.19
CA SER A 166 -1.33 15.23 -28.99
C SER A 166 -0.53 14.99 -30.27
N LYS A 167 -0.57 15.96 -31.17
CA LYS A 167 0.25 15.96 -32.42
C LYS A 167 1.66 16.56 -32.21
N ARG A 168 2.03 16.93 -30.99
CA ARG A 168 3.30 17.56 -30.63
C ARG A 168 4.05 16.72 -29.63
N ASN A 169 5.35 16.92 -29.56
CA ASN A 169 6.15 16.36 -28.45
C ASN A 169 5.68 16.93 -27.13
N TYR A 170 5.65 16.10 -26.09
CA TYR A 170 5.19 16.43 -24.76
C TYR A 170 6.27 16.10 -23.72
N GLU A 171 6.51 17.04 -22.80
CA GLU A 171 7.38 16.85 -21.63
C GLU A 171 6.49 16.56 -20.40
N PRO A 172 6.35 15.30 -19.97
CA PRO A 172 5.50 14.98 -18.83
C PRO A 172 5.98 15.71 -17.57
N THR A 173 5.14 16.58 -17.06
CA THR A 173 5.49 17.44 -15.93
C THR A 173 4.35 17.49 -14.92
N LEU A 174 4.67 17.31 -13.63
CA LEU A 174 3.76 17.57 -12.53
C LEU A 174 4.11 18.92 -11.89
N MET A 175 3.08 19.67 -11.55
CA MET A 175 3.18 20.97 -10.88
C MET A 175 2.64 20.89 -9.46
N HIS A 176 3.05 21.85 -8.63
CA HIS A 176 2.67 22.00 -7.21
C HIS A 176 3.07 20.81 -6.34
N LEU A 177 4.21 20.18 -6.67
CA LEU A 177 4.79 19.13 -5.84
C LEU A 177 5.18 19.71 -4.46
N PRO A 178 4.68 19.15 -3.35
CA PRO A 178 5.16 19.50 -2.03
C PRO A 178 6.60 18.99 -1.82
N LYS A 179 7.31 19.50 -0.82
CA LYS A 179 8.72 19.16 -0.55
C LYS A 179 8.98 17.65 -0.35
N TYR A 180 7.99 16.94 0.14
CA TYR A 180 8.08 15.49 0.38
C TYR A 180 7.85 14.63 -0.87
N LEU A 181 7.54 15.23 -2.05
CA LEU A 181 7.35 14.50 -3.31
C LEU A 181 8.32 14.98 -4.38
N THR A 182 8.92 14.04 -5.09
CA THR A 182 9.63 14.29 -6.35
C THR A 182 8.97 13.51 -7.48
N ALA A 183 9.10 14.02 -8.70
CA ALA A 183 8.55 13.39 -9.89
C ALA A 183 9.59 13.37 -11.00
N GLU A 184 9.79 12.21 -11.62
CA GLU A 184 10.71 12.00 -12.72
C GLU A 184 9.99 11.36 -13.90
N ALA A 185 10.09 11.98 -15.08
CA ALA A 185 9.51 11.46 -16.31
C ALA A 185 10.51 10.61 -17.10
N SER A 186 10.04 9.49 -17.62
CA SER A 186 10.82 8.62 -18.50
C SER A 186 9.95 8.10 -19.67
N PRO A 187 10.32 8.42 -20.92
CA PRO A 187 11.33 9.38 -21.33
C PRO A 187 10.95 10.82 -20.97
N THR A 188 11.91 11.73 -20.89
CA THR A 188 11.67 13.16 -20.60
C THR A 188 10.90 13.87 -21.71
N LEU A 189 10.89 13.32 -22.93
CA LEU A 189 10.19 13.85 -24.09
C LEU A 189 9.38 12.72 -24.77
N LEU A 190 8.06 12.82 -24.72
CA LEU A 190 7.14 11.89 -25.36
C LEU A 190 6.74 12.39 -26.76
N ARG A 191 7.00 11.59 -27.78
CA ARG A 191 6.51 11.84 -29.15
C ARG A 191 4.98 11.59 -29.22
N PRO A 192 4.29 12.14 -30.22
CA PRO A 192 2.89 11.83 -30.48
C PRO A 192 2.60 10.33 -30.51
N GLY A 193 1.50 9.92 -29.87
CA GLY A 193 1.05 8.52 -29.79
C GLY A 193 1.94 7.62 -28.94
N ARG A 194 2.90 8.17 -28.16
CA ARG A 194 3.79 7.35 -27.32
C ARG A 194 3.40 7.47 -25.85
N VAL A 195 3.66 6.35 -25.16
CA VAL A 195 3.48 6.25 -23.71
C VAL A 195 4.83 6.41 -23.02
N GLY A 196 4.82 7.06 -21.88
CA GLY A 196 5.91 7.13 -20.91
C GLY A 196 5.39 6.96 -19.53
N LYS A 197 6.22 7.20 -18.53
CA LYS A 197 5.88 7.13 -17.12
C LYS A 197 6.38 8.35 -16.37
N ILE A 198 5.63 8.71 -15.32
CA ILE A 198 6.09 9.62 -14.28
C ILE A 198 6.26 8.77 -13.03
N THR A 199 7.48 8.71 -12.48
CA THR A 199 7.76 8.06 -11.21
C THR A 199 7.68 9.12 -10.11
N LEU A 200 6.76 8.93 -9.18
CA LEU A 200 6.62 9.71 -7.96
C LEU A 200 7.39 9.03 -6.84
N THR A 201 8.28 9.76 -6.17
CA THR A 201 9.00 9.29 -4.98
C THR A 201 8.58 10.10 -3.78
N LEU A 202 8.15 9.42 -2.72
CA LEU A 202 7.77 10.03 -1.45
C LEU A 202 8.94 9.97 -0.47
N ASN A 203 9.37 11.12 0.03
CA ASN A 203 10.32 11.21 1.15
C ASN A 203 9.55 11.34 2.48
N THR A 204 9.40 10.26 3.20
CA THR A 204 8.60 10.23 4.44
C THR A 204 9.24 11.00 5.60
N ARG A 205 10.53 11.37 5.52
CA ARG A 205 11.19 12.23 6.52
C ARG A 205 10.63 13.64 6.52
N GLU A 206 10.13 14.10 5.38
CA GLU A 206 9.52 15.42 5.19
C GLU A 206 8.02 15.46 5.54
N LEU A 207 7.41 14.30 5.89
CA LEU A 207 6.05 14.27 6.42
C LEU A 207 6.07 14.70 7.89
N HIS A 208 5.24 15.67 8.26
CA HIS A 208 5.25 16.22 9.62
C HIS A 208 4.43 15.37 10.58
N ASP A 209 3.20 15.05 10.22
CA ASP A 209 2.22 14.42 11.10
C ASP A 209 2.06 12.94 10.84
N MET A 210 1.82 12.17 11.90
CA MET A 210 1.40 10.77 11.80
C MET A 210 -0.02 10.67 11.22
N GLY A 211 -0.26 9.58 10.51
CA GLY A 211 -1.54 9.30 9.86
C GLY A 211 -1.60 9.77 8.42
N LEU A 212 -2.79 10.16 7.97
CA LEU A 212 -3.10 10.48 6.59
C LEU A 212 -2.61 11.88 6.19
N THR A 213 -1.76 11.92 5.20
CA THR A 213 -1.41 13.13 4.45
C THR A 213 -2.07 13.06 3.08
N GLN A 214 -2.79 14.09 2.68
CA GLN A 214 -3.41 14.21 1.35
C GLN A 214 -2.98 15.51 0.70
N THR A 215 -2.67 15.45 -0.58
CA THR A 215 -2.32 16.64 -1.38
C THR A 215 -2.75 16.43 -2.83
N ASP A 216 -2.87 17.52 -3.55
CA ASP A 216 -3.15 17.50 -4.98
C ASP A 216 -1.93 18.03 -5.72
N VAL A 217 -1.50 17.29 -6.74
CA VAL A 217 -0.53 17.73 -7.74
C VAL A 217 -1.24 17.84 -9.08
N TYR A 218 -0.65 18.50 -10.06
CA TYR A 218 -1.34 18.82 -11.30
C TYR A 218 -0.50 18.44 -12.51
N VAL A 219 -1.11 17.80 -13.49
CA VAL A 219 -0.49 17.55 -14.79
C VAL A 219 -0.43 18.83 -15.58
N ALA A 220 0.77 19.22 -16.04
CA ALA A 220 0.95 20.32 -16.95
C ALA A 220 0.93 19.83 -18.40
N ARG A 221 0.21 20.50 -19.29
CA ARG A 221 0.18 20.23 -20.74
C ARG A 221 1.43 20.73 -21.44
N TYR A 222 2.07 21.74 -20.85
CA TYR A 222 3.33 22.35 -21.30
C TYR A 222 3.98 23.13 -20.15
N LYS A 223 5.23 23.44 -20.27
CA LYS A 223 5.97 24.20 -19.24
C LYS A 223 5.37 25.58 -19.01
N GLY A 224 4.97 25.87 -17.78
CA GLY A 224 4.30 27.13 -17.40
C GLY A 224 2.80 27.14 -17.62
N ASP A 225 2.17 25.98 -17.75
CA ASP A 225 0.73 25.83 -17.89
C ASP A 225 -0.04 26.43 -16.69
N ARG A 226 -1.28 26.88 -16.96
CA ARG A 226 -2.24 27.27 -15.93
C ARG A 226 -3.13 26.08 -15.60
N VAL A 227 -2.77 25.38 -14.54
CA VAL A 227 -3.49 24.18 -14.09
C VAL A 227 -4.74 24.54 -13.29
N ASN A 228 -5.73 23.66 -13.34
CA ASN A 228 -7.00 23.76 -12.64
C ASN A 228 -7.42 22.35 -12.11
N LYS A 229 -8.65 22.22 -11.65
CA LYS A 229 -9.16 20.96 -11.10
C LYS A 229 -9.19 19.79 -12.08
N ASP A 230 -9.32 20.05 -13.40
CA ASP A 230 -9.36 19.00 -14.42
C ASP A 230 -7.98 18.38 -14.65
N HIS A 231 -6.92 19.05 -14.16
CA HIS A 231 -5.53 18.59 -14.21
C HIS A 231 -5.08 17.87 -12.92
N GLN A 232 -5.97 17.73 -11.94
CA GLN A 232 -5.65 17.29 -10.58
C GLN A 232 -5.36 15.80 -10.51
N ILE A 233 -4.29 15.45 -9.80
CA ILE A 233 -3.99 14.10 -9.35
C ILE A 233 -3.96 14.13 -7.82
N GLY A 234 -4.82 13.35 -7.18
CA GLY A 234 -4.84 13.20 -5.73
C GLY A 234 -3.71 12.29 -5.26
N ILE A 235 -2.93 12.74 -4.30
CA ILE A 235 -1.88 11.94 -3.67
C ILE A 235 -2.24 11.74 -2.20
N SER A 236 -2.10 10.52 -1.72
CA SER A 236 -2.26 10.20 -0.29
C SER A 236 -1.17 9.27 0.22
N ALA A 237 -0.80 9.44 1.49
CA ALA A 237 0.10 8.56 2.22
C ALA A 237 -0.36 8.44 3.67
N THR A 238 -0.12 7.29 4.29
CA THR A 238 -0.40 7.06 5.71
C THR A 238 0.89 6.76 6.45
N LEU A 239 1.38 7.75 7.22
CA LEU A 239 2.58 7.60 8.04
C LEU A 239 2.23 6.90 9.35
N LEU A 240 2.85 5.76 9.61
CA LEU A 240 2.64 4.94 10.81
C LEU A 240 3.75 5.14 11.83
N PRO A 241 3.43 5.00 13.13
CA PRO A 241 4.44 4.93 14.18
C PRO A 241 5.22 3.61 14.07
N GLU A 242 6.48 3.66 14.48
CA GLU A 242 7.32 2.49 14.68
C GLU A 242 7.37 2.15 16.17
N PHE A 243 7.36 0.85 16.47
CA PHE A 243 7.45 0.34 17.84
C PHE A 243 8.65 -0.60 17.96
N THR A 244 9.60 -0.22 18.80
CA THR A 244 10.67 -1.12 19.23
C THR A 244 10.39 -1.55 20.66
N MET A 245 9.80 -2.73 20.85
CA MET A 245 9.32 -3.21 22.14
C MET A 245 9.84 -4.62 22.42
N SER A 246 10.19 -4.88 23.67
CA SER A 246 10.48 -6.22 24.17
C SER A 246 9.19 -7.04 24.32
N GLU A 247 9.30 -8.37 24.38
CA GLU A 247 8.15 -9.27 24.61
C GLU A 247 7.37 -8.90 25.91
N ARG A 248 8.08 -8.49 26.94
CA ARG A 248 7.45 -8.04 28.18
C ARG A 248 6.61 -6.79 28.00
N GLU A 249 7.09 -5.80 27.27
CA GLU A 249 6.33 -4.58 26.95
C GLU A 249 5.15 -4.88 26.06
N LEU A 250 5.31 -5.76 25.06
CA LEU A 250 4.22 -6.23 24.20
C LEU A 250 3.13 -6.97 24.99
N SER A 251 3.48 -7.71 26.06
CA SER A 251 2.51 -8.43 26.88
C SER A 251 1.58 -7.52 27.69
N VAL A 252 2.04 -6.31 28.01
CA VAL A 252 1.28 -5.30 28.77
C VAL A 252 0.79 -4.13 27.89
N ALA A 253 1.02 -4.19 26.60
CA ALA A 253 0.65 -3.13 25.66
C ALA A 253 -0.86 -2.90 25.59
N PRO A 254 -1.31 -1.73 25.15
CA PRO A 254 -2.72 -1.50 24.82
C PRO A 254 -3.15 -2.41 23.67
N VAL A 255 -4.42 -2.79 23.66
CA VAL A 255 -5.03 -3.58 22.59
C VAL A 255 -6.31 -2.91 22.14
N ALA A 256 -6.32 -2.39 20.94
CA ALA A 256 -7.46 -1.71 20.35
C ALA A 256 -8.42 -2.69 19.67
N VAL A 257 -9.66 -2.70 20.10
CA VAL A 257 -10.73 -3.51 19.51
C VAL A 257 -11.85 -2.60 19.04
N CYS A 258 -12.19 -2.68 17.76
CA CYS A 258 -13.36 -2.01 17.18
C CYS A 258 -13.75 -2.67 15.86
N ASP A 259 -14.98 -2.43 15.43
CA ASP A 259 -15.46 -2.81 14.10
C ASP A 259 -14.78 -1.96 13.02
N THR A 260 -14.52 -2.57 11.87
CA THR A 260 -13.90 -1.92 10.70
C THR A 260 -14.92 -1.53 9.64
N LEU A 261 -16.19 -1.80 9.87
CA LEU A 261 -17.30 -1.41 9.00
C LEU A 261 -18.42 -0.78 9.82
N LEU A 262 -18.84 0.42 9.44
CA LEU A 262 -20.06 1.06 9.92
C LEU A 262 -21.07 1.14 8.77
N ASP A 263 -22.15 0.39 8.86
CA ASP A 263 -23.21 0.40 7.85
C ASP A 263 -24.36 1.33 8.25
N LEU A 264 -24.55 2.38 7.47
CA LEU A 264 -25.62 3.37 7.60
C LEU A 264 -26.64 3.29 6.47
N SER A 265 -26.63 2.24 5.63
CA SER A 265 -27.52 2.10 4.47
C SER A 265 -29.01 2.11 4.85
N ALA A 266 -29.34 1.61 6.04
CA ALA A 266 -30.72 1.68 6.58
C ALA A 266 -31.25 3.12 6.80
N GLN A 267 -30.37 4.13 6.73
CA GLN A 267 -30.74 5.54 6.84
C GLN A 267 -30.81 6.25 5.48
N ALA A 268 -30.85 5.50 4.37
CA ALA A 268 -31.02 6.06 3.03
C ALA A 268 -32.21 7.03 2.98
N GLY A 269 -32.05 8.14 2.24
CA GLY A 269 -33.05 9.21 2.19
C GLY A 269 -32.94 10.29 3.28
N LYS A 270 -32.19 10.06 4.37
CA LYS A 270 -31.94 11.09 5.39
C LYS A 270 -30.89 12.09 4.93
N LYS A 271 -31.09 13.38 5.19
CA LYS A 271 -30.09 14.44 4.92
C LYS A 271 -28.80 14.24 5.71
N LYS A 272 -28.90 13.70 6.93
CA LYS A 272 -27.77 13.36 7.80
C LYS A 272 -27.96 11.95 8.33
N MET A 273 -26.98 11.11 8.10
CA MET A 273 -26.92 9.74 8.60
C MET A 273 -25.93 9.71 9.77
N LYS A 274 -26.31 9.08 10.87
CA LYS A 274 -25.51 9.03 12.09
C LYS A 274 -25.33 7.60 12.56
N GLY A 275 -24.15 7.30 13.07
CA GLY A 275 -23.83 6.03 13.71
C GLY A 275 -22.69 6.17 14.69
N GLU A 276 -22.41 5.08 15.39
CA GLU A 276 -21.33 5.00 16.36
C GLU A 276 -20.56 3.70 16.15
N VAL A 277 -19.24 3.75 16.41
CA VAL A 277 -18.38 2.57 16.47
C VAL A 277 -17.77 2.53 17.87
N ALA A 278 -17.92 1.43 18.59
CA ALA A 278 -17.32 1.25 19.89
C ALA A 278 -15.81 0.98 19.72
N ILE A 279 -14.98 1.75 20.44
CA ILE A 279 -13.53 1.53 20.52
C ILE A 279 -13.23 1.09 21.95
N SER A 280 -12.74 -0.13 22.10
CA SER A 280 -12.43 -0.74 23.40
C SER A 280 -10.93 -0.95 23.55
N ASN A 281 -10.42 -0.73 24.73
CA ASN A 281 -9.06 -1.12 25.10
C ASN A 281 -9.11 -2.40 25.94
N THR A 282 -8.74 -3.52 25.35
CA THR A 282 -8.67 -4.82 26.05
C THR A 282 -7.27 -5.17 26.55
N GLY A 283 -6.30 -4.26 26.34
CA GLY A 283 -4.93 -4.40 26.83
C GLY A 283 -4.76 -4.01 28.29
N GLN A 284 -3.51 -3.96 28.74
CA GLN A 284 -3.17 -3.66 30.15
C GLN A 284 -2.64 -2.24 30.34
N SER A 285 -2.28 -1.53 29.27
CA SER A 285 -1.83 -0.13 29.28
C SER A 285 -2.85 0.79 28.61
N PRO A 286 -2.83 2.10 28.88
CA PRO A 286 -3.73 3.05 28.24
C PRO A 286 -3.55 3.08 26.71
N LEU A 287 -4.65 2.95 25.98
CA LEU A 287 -4.71 3.12 24.53
C LEU A 287 -4.84 4.60 24.21
N SER A 288 -3.93 5.11 23.40
CA SER A 288 -3.92 6.49 22.92
C SER A 288 -4.25 6.54 21.44
N ILE A 289 -5.22 7.35 21.06
CA ILE A 289 -5.52 7.68 19.66
C ILE A 289 -4.73 8.95 19.32
N THR A 290 -3.65 8.80 18.58
CA THR A 290 -2.74 9.91 18.24
C THR A 290 -3.20 10.70 17.02
N ALA A 291 -3.97 10.07 16.11
CA ALA A 291 -4.64 10.75 15.01
C ALA A 291 -6.05 10.17 14.79
N LEU A 292 -6.99 11.04 14.48
CA LEU A 292 -8.36 10.70 14.07
C LEU A 292 -8.68 11.55 12.83
N GLN A 293 -8.70 10.94 11.66
CA GLN A 293 -8.79 11.61 10.38
C GLN A 293 -9.84 10.96 9.49
N VAL A 294 -10.28 11.66 8.46
CA VAL A 294 -11.25 11.16 7.47
C VAL A 294 -10.68 11.35 6.07
N TYR A 295 -10.88 10.34 5.21
CA TYR A 295 -10.49 10.42 3.79
C TYR A 295 -11.39 11.36 2.99
N ASN A 296 -12.55 11.69 3.53
CA ASN A 296 -13.60 12.41 2.80
C ASN A 296 -14.21 13.51 3.67
N PRO A 297 -14.18 14.79 3.24
CA PRO A 297 -14.73 15.92 4.00
C PRO A 297 -16.25 15.86 4.23
N GLY A 298 -16.98 14.95 3.55
CA GLY A 298 -18.41 14.71 3.79
C GLY A 298 -18.71 13.91 5.05
N ILE A 299 -17.69 13.41 5.76
CA ILE A 299 -17.79 12.70 7.03
C ILE A 299 -17.31 13.59 8.15
N THR A 300 -18.08 13.65 9.23
CA THR A 300 -17.66 14.27 10.49
C THR A 300 -17.57 13.20 11.56
N VAL A 301 -16.47 13.18 12.30
CA VAL A 301 -16.21 12.24 13.39
C VAL A 301 -15.94 12.98 14.68
N SER A 302 -16.33 12.39 15.80
CA SER A 302 -15.99 12.89 17.13
C SER A 302 -15.87 11.74 18.13
N ILE A 303 -14.91 11.86 19.03
CA ILE A 303 -14.69 10.96 20.15
C ILE A 303 -14.55 11.78 21.42
N SER A 304 -15.11 11.29 22.53
CA SER A 304 -15.10 12.03 23.80
C SER A 304 -13.76 12.00 24.52
N LYS A 305 -12.96 10.95 24.28
CA LYS A 305 -11.65 10.75 24.89
C LYS A 305 -10.70 10.14 23.85
N GLN A 306 -9.45 10.61 23.82
CA GLN A 306 -8.38 10.02 23.02
C GLN A 306 -7.48 9.06 23.82
N HIS A 307 -7.62 9.04 25.16
CA HIS A 307 -6.94 8.13 26.06
C HIS A 307 -7.97 7.21 26.71
N ILE A 308 -7.90 5.93 26.35
CA ILE A 308 -8.88 4.89 26.75
C ILE A 308 -8.17 3.95 27.74
N LEU A 309 -8.63 3.90 28.98
CA LEU A 309 -8.02 3.07 30.01
C LEU A 309 -8.28 1.58 29.76
N PRO A 310 -7.45 0.66 30.33
CA PRO A 310 -7.70 -0.77 30.28
C PRO A 310 -9.15 -1.13 30.68
N GLY A 311 -9.82 -1.93 29.84
CA GLY A 311 -11.21 -2.33 30.01
C GLY A 311 -12.26 -1.25 29.66
N GLU A 312 -11.84 -0.03 29.31
CA GLU A 312 -12.77 1.04 28.94
C GLU A 312 -13.19 0.93 27.46
N THR A 313 -14.42 1.36 27.17
CA THR A 313 -14.98 1.48 25.82
C THR A 313 -15.51 2.89 25.60
N VAL A 314 -15.15 3.49 24.46
CA VAL A 314 -15.54 4.85 24.08
C VAL A 314 -16.20 4.84 22.71
N PRO A 315 -17.37 5.49 22.52
CA PRO A 315 -18.02 5.58 21.23
C PRO A 315 -17.34 6.63 20.34
N LEU A 316 -16.98 6.23 19.13
CA LEU A 316 -16.63 7.10 18.01
C LEU A 316 -17.92 7.44 17.26
N LYS A 317 -18.37 8.69 17.37
CA LYS A 317 -19.56 9.18 16.68
C LYS A 317 -19.23 9.58 15.25
N VAL A 318 -20.06 9.13 14.31
CA VAL A 318 -19.89 9.37 12.88
C VAL A 318 -21.14 10.02 12.34
N THR A 319 -20.99 11.07 11.54
CA THR A 319 -22.07 11.74 10.82
C THR A 319 -21.70 11.92 9.36
N ILE A 320 -22.57 11.49 8.44
CA ILE A 320 -22.44 11.71 7.01
C ILE A 320 -23.51 12.73 6.57
N ASN A 321 -23.11 13.70 5.77
CA ASN A 321 -24.02 14.61 5.09
C ASN A 321 -24.33 14.08 3.69
N ALA A 322 -25.54 13.57 3.45
CA ALA A 322 -25.98 13.04 2.16
C ALA A 322 -26.00 14.09 1.03
N ASN A 323 -26.15 15.37 1.38
CA ASN A 323 -26.14 16.47 0.43
C ASN A 323 -24.72 16.98 0.09
N SER A 324 -23.70 16.43 0.71
CA SER A 324 -22.33 16.80 0.42
C SER A 324 -21.97 16.43 -1.03
N LYS A 325 -21.26 17.32 -1.73
CA LYS A 325 -20.64 17.01 -3.03
C LYS A 325 -19.64 15.84 -2.95
N TYR A 326 -19.10 15.59 -1.77
CA TYR A 326 -18.15 14.52 -1.49
C TYR A 326 -18.82 13.18 -1.14
N PHE A 327 -20.16 13.08 -1.17
CA PHE A 327 -20.86 11.85 -0.77
C PHE A 327 -20.44 10.62 -1.59
N LYS A 328 -20.06 10.77 -2.86
CA LYS A 328 -19.61 9.66 -3.73
C LYS A 328 -18.15 9.22 -3.48
N GLY A 329 -17.35 9.99 -2.74
CA GLY A 329 -15.96 9.68 -2.49
C GLY A 329 -15.77 8.54 -1.48
N ARG A 330 -14.52 8.07 -1.35
CA ARG A 330 -14.12 7.03 -0.38
C ARG A 330 -14.51 7.48 1.03
N ARG A 331 -15.37 6.72 1.68
CA ARG A 331 -15.84 7.00 3.03
C ARG A 331 -15.13 6.11 4.03
N ARG A 332 -13.96 6.55 4.45
CA ARG A 332 -13.10 5.86 5.41
C ARG A 332 -12.66 6.80 6.51
N ILE A 333 -12.65 6.29 7.73
CA ILE A 333 -12.12 6.94 8.93
C ILE A 333 -10.81 6.25 9.26
N LEU A 334 -9.80 7.02 9.61
CA LEU A 334 -8.50 6.54 10.02
C LEU A 334 -8.23 6.92 11.47
N LEU A 335 -7.84 5.95 12.28
CA LEU A 335 -7.26 6.18 13.59
C LEU A 335 -5.83 5.66 13.59
N ILE A 336 -4.93 6.45 14.17
CA ILE A 336 -3.58 6.01 14.52
C ILE A 336 -3.52 5.87 16.02
N THR A 337 -3.02 4.72 16.47
CA THR A 337 -2.98 4.36 17.89
C THR A 337 -1.59 3.98 18.34
N ASN A 338 -1.40 3.87 19.65
CA ASN A 338 -0.19 3.32 20.26
C ASN A 338 -0.29 1.80 20.51
N ASP A 339 -1.26 1.10 19.94
CA ASP A 339 -1.28 -0.35 19.91
C ASP A 339 -0.23 -0.88 18.93
N PRO A 340 0.83 -1.56 19.38
CA PRO A 340 1.92 -2.01 18.51
C PRO A 340 1.49 -3.10 17.52
N ARG A 341 0.36 -3.79 17.79
CA ARG A 341 -0.20 -4.83 16.92
C ARG A 341 -1.22 -4.27 15.95
N ARG A 342 -1.77 -3.07 16.23
CA ARG A 342 -2.82 -2.43 15.45
C ARG A 342 -2.68 -0.90 15.47
N ALA A 343 -1.50 -0.43 15.06
CA ALA A 343 -1.21 1.01 15.00
C ALA A 343 -2.17 1.79 14.10
N LYS A 344 -2.64 1.15 13.04
CA LYS A 344 -3.62 1.70 12.08
C LYS A 344 -4.95 0.98 12.22
N ILE A 345 -6.00 1.74 12.39
CA ILE A 345 -7.39 1.27 12.32
C ILE A 345 -8.09 2.05 11.22
N ALA A 346 -8.55 1.35 10.19
CA ALA A 346 -9.35 1.90 9.11
C ALA A 346 -10.80 1.41 9.26
N ILE A 347 -11.75 2.34 9.33
CA ILE A 347 -13.18 2.04 9.44
C ILE A 347 -13.84 2.53 8.16
N ASP A 348 -14.34 1.59 7.36
CA ASP A 348 -15.13 1.90 6.17
C ASP A 348 -16.56 2.25 6.57
N VAL A 349 -17.14 3.29 5.97
CA VAL A 349 -18.51 3.71 6.23
C VAL A 349 -19.37 3.52 5.00
N ARG A 350 -20.29 2.56 5.06
CA ARG A 350 -21.26 2.30 4.00
C ARG A 350 -22.48 3.19 4.21
N ALA A 351 -22.90 3.88 3.16
CA ALA A 351 -24.10 4.71 3.14
C ALA A 351 -24.63 4.86 1.72
N GLU A 352 -25.94 4.93 1.57
CA GLU A 352 -26.61 5.07 0.28
C GLU A 352 -27.47 6.34 0.27
N ARG A 353 -27.55 7.00 -0.89
CA ARG A 353 -28.56 8.03 -1.13
C ARG A 353 -29.89 7.32 -1.45
N GLY A 354 -30.94 7.72 -0.81
CA GLY A 354 -32.28 7.33 -1.21
C GLY A 354 -32.74 8.07 -2.45
#